data_9321b2cfb63311e21ca0a2c118a36912
#
_entry.id   9321b2cfb63311e21ca0a2c118a36912
#
_cell.length_a   1.000
_cell.length_b   1.000
_cell.length_c   1.000
_cell.angle_alpha   90.00
_cell.angle_beta   90.00
_cell.angle_gamma   90.00
#
_symmetry.space_group_name_H-M   'P 1'
#
loop_
_entity.id
_entity.type
_entity.pdbx_description
1 polymer ?
#
loop_
_entity_poly.entity_id
_entity_poly.type
_entity_poly.pdbx_seq_one_letter_code
_entity_poly.pdbx_strand_id
1 'polypeptide(L)'
;MEWPGVIRSKGVFWLATRLKWAGFWSQAGGIASQRCAGQFWATVPRDEWPEDRSHIDRVWQEPNGDCRQEIVLIGTHLDREALTAMLDGALLTDEELALPEKKWPKLFKDPFPKWQQGLFGG
;
A
#
# COMPACT_ATOMS: atom_id res chain seq x y z
N MET A 1 11.04 12.27 5.18
CA MET A 1 10.83 12.46 3.74
C MET A 1 10.11 13.78 3.52
N GLU A 2 10.70 14.64 2.74
CA GLU A 2 10.07 15.89 2.36
C GLU A 2 9.59 15.81 0.91
N TRP A 3 8.32 16.12 0.75
CA TRP A 3 7.72 16.24 -0.57
C TRP A 3 7.35 17.71 -0.78
N PRO A 4 7.99 18.39 -1.75
CA PRO A 4 7.74 19.81 -1.94
C PRO A 4 6.26 20.13 -2.12
N GLY A 5 5.76 21.07 -1.33
CA GLY A 5 4.38 21.52 -1.40
C GLY A 5 3.35 20.62 -0.77
N VAL A 6 3.71 19.40 -0.35
CA VAL A 6 2.76 18.47 0.26
C VAL A 6 2.55 18.82 1.73
N ILE A 7 1.30 19.12 2.07
CA ILE A 7 0.90 19.46 3.43
C ILE A 7 0.45 18.21 4.19
N ARG A 8 -0.27 17.33 3.49
CA ARG A 8 -0.83 16.11 4.06
C ARG A 8 -0.88 15.01 3.01
N SER A 9 -0.66 13.79 3.44
CA SER A 9 -0.85 12.62 2.58
C SER A 9 -1.36 11.45 3.39
N LYS A 10 -2.15 10.59 2.77
CA LYS A 10 -2.62 9.36 3.39
C LYS A 10 -3.00 8.35 2.32
N GLY A 11 -2.99 7.10 2.70
CA GLY A 11 -3.42 6.05 1.79
C GLY A 11 -2.95 4.67 2.19
N VAL A 12 -3.26 3.72 1.33
CA VAL A 12 -2.85 2.33 1.53
C VAL A 12 -1.67 2.00 0.64
N PHE A 13 -0.84 1.09 1.11
CA PHE A 13 0.28 0.59 0.33
C PHE A 13 0.44 -0.91 0.52
N TRP A 14 1.05 -1.54 -0.47
CA TRP A 14 1.28 -2.98 -0.52
C TRP A 14 2.77 -3.21 -0.66
N LEU A 15 3.36 -3.94 0.29
CA LEU A 15 4.80 -4.21 0.30
C LEU A 15 5.09 -5.59 -0.26
N ALA A 16 6.13 -5.67 -1.10
CA ALA A 16 6.61 -6.94 -1.62
C ALA A 16 7.07 -7.91 -0.53
N THR A 17 7.40 -7.38 0.65
CA THR A 17 7.85 -8.16 1.80
C THR A 17 6.72 -8.55 2.75
N ARG A 18 5.51 -8.01 2.56
CA ARG A 18 4.34 -8.26 3.42
C ARG A 18 3.09 -8.44 2.57
N LEU A 19 3.01 -9.55 1.86
CA LEU A 19 2.05 -9.74 0.76
C LEU A 19 0.59 -9.77 1.18
N LYS A 20 0.28 -10.16 2.41
CA LYS A 20 -1.10 -10.25 2.89
C LYS A 20 -1.64 -8.95 3.47
N TRP A 21 -0.76 -8.06 3.92
CA TRP A 21 -1.13 -6.97 4.80
C TRP A 21 -1.15 -5.65 4.09
N ALA A 22 -2.25 -4.91 4.30
CA ALA A 22 -2.36 -3.54 3.83
C ALA A 22 -1.63 -2.62 4.81
N GLY A 23 -0.71 -1.81 4.30
CA GLY A 23 -0.13 -0.73 5.07
C GLY A 23 -0.98 0.52 4.97
N PHE A 24 -1.02 1.30 6.01
CA PHE A 24 -1.65 2.62 6.01
C PHE A 24 -0.61 3.69 6.30
N TRP A 25 -0.50 4.62 5.37
CA TRP A 25 0.41 5.76 5.45
C TRP A 25 -0.37 6.99 5.85
N SER A 26 0.18 7.77 6.78
CA SER A 26 -0.39 9.05 7.17
C SER A 26 0.75 10.03 7.42
N GLN A 27 0.66 11.20 6.82
CA GLN A 27 1.65 12.25 6.99
C GLN A 27 0.94 13.59 7.09
N ALA A 28 1.34 14.40 8.07
CA ALA A 28 0.87 15.77 8.25
C ALA A 28 2.07 16.61 8.65
N GLY A 29 2.42 17.60 7.81
CA GLY A 29 3.62 18.40 8.02
C GLY A 29 4.86 17.50 8.01
N GLY A 30 5.70 17.63 9.02
CA GLY A 30 6.93 16.83 9.16
C GLY A 30 6.74 15.49 9.86
N ILE A 31 5.51 15.14 10.23
CA ILE A 31 5.23 13.92 10.98
C ILE A 31 4.61 12.87 10.05
N ALA A 32 5.24 11.70 9.96
CA ALA A 32 4.75 10.59 9.18
C ALA A 32 4.61 9.34 10.04
N SER A 33 3.60 8.54 9.75
CA SER A 33 3.37 7.28 10.44
C SER A 33 2.90 6.19 9.48
N GLN A 34 3.12 4.96 9.90
CA GLN A 34 2.71 3.78 9.15
C GLN A 34 2.11 2.78 10.12
N ARG A 35 1.07 2.10 9.69
CA ARG A 35 0.45 1.06 10.50
C ARG A 35 -0.19 0.01 9.60
N CYS A 36 -0.52 -1.13 10.18
CA CYS A 36 -1.28 -2.14 9.48
C CYS A 36 -2.76 -1.73 9.45
N ALA A 37 -3.34 -1.71 8.25
CA ALA A 37 -4.76 -1.43 8.06
C ALA A 37 -5.58 -2.71 7.97
N GLY A 38 -4.97 -3.88 8.17
CA GLY A 38 -5.61 -5.17 8.07
C GLY A 38 -5.09 -5.97 6.89
N GLN A 39 -5.81 -7.03 6.56
CA GLN A 39 -5.45 -7.93 5.46
C GLN A 39 -6.17 -7.51 4.19
N PHE A 40 -5.49 -7.56 3.05
CA PHE A 40 -6.16 -7.34 1.76
C PHE A 40 -7.17 -8.46 1.50
N TRP A 41 -8.34 -8.09 0.96
CA TRP A 41 -9.41 -9.06 0.68
C TRP A 41 -9.00 -10.13 -0.33
N ALA A 42 -8.12 -9.77 -1.26
CA ALA A 42 -7.60 -10.74 -2.23
C ALA A 42 -6.89 -11.93 -1.57
N THR A 43 -6.41 -11.76 -0.35
CA THR A 43 -5.70 -12.79 0.42
C THR A 43 -6.56 -13.45 1.48
N VAL A 44 -7.84 -13.08 1.57
CA VAL A 44 -8.82 -13.64 2.50
C VAL A 44 -9.72 -14.61 1.75
N PRO A 45 -9.99 -15.81 2.28
CA PRO A 45 -10.93 -16.73 1.64
C PRO A 45 -12.29 -16.07 1.40
N ARG A 46 -12.89 -16.33 0.24
CA ARG A 46 -14.13 -15.66 -0.16
C ARG A 46 -15.32 -15.93 0.76
N ASP A 47 -15.35 -17.07 1.41
CA ASP A 47 -16.41 -17.40 2.35
C ASP A 47 -16.34 -16.56 3.64
N GLU A 48 -15.22 -15.87 3.88
CA GLU A 48 -15.05 -14.94 4.98
C GLU A 48 -15.32 -13.48 4.61
N TRP A 49 -15.66 -13.21 3.34
CA TRP A 49 -15.97 -11.87 2.88
C TRP A 49 -17.32 -11.41 3.40
N PRO A 50 -17.51 -10.09 3.60
CA PRO A 50 -18.81 -9.56 4.01
C PRO A 50 -19.86 -9.75 2.91
N GLU A 51 -21.15 -9.72 3.27
CA GLU A 51 -22.23 -9.80 2.30
C GLU A 51 -22.21 -8.61 1.35
N ASP A 52 -22.03 -7.41 1.89
CA ASP A 52 -21.87 -6.20 1.08
C ASP A 52 -20.42 -6.08 0.64
N ARG A 53 -20.19 -6.32 -0.64
CA ARG A 53 -18.86 -6.27 -1.26
C ARG A 53 -18.61 -5.02 -2.08
N SER A 54 -19.49 -4.06 -2.01
CA SER A 54 -19.40 -2.87 -2.86
C SER A 54 -18.08 -2.12 -2.68
N HIS A 55 -17.57 -2.03 -1.46
CA HIS A 55 -16.30 -1.37 -1.20
C HIS A 55 -15.10 -2.16 -1.73
N ILE A 56 -15.21 -3.48 -1.78
CA ILE A 56 -14.17 -4.34 -2.35
C ILE A 56 -14.18 -4.24 -3.87
N ASP A 57 -15.36 -4.35 -4.48
CA ASP A 57 -15.53 -4.31 -5.93
C ASP A 57 -15.06 -2.98 -6.51
N ARG A 58 -15.25 -1.89 -5.77
CA ARG A 58 -14.86 -0.55 -6.21
C ARG A 58 -13.37 -0.44 -6.50
N VAL A 59 -12.54 -1.15 -5.74
CA VAL A 59 -11.08 -1.06 -5.85
C VAL A 59 -10.45 -2.29 -6.47
N TRP A 60 -11.26 -3.26 -6.86
CA TRP A 60 -10.75 -4.53 -7.39
C TRP A 60 -10.23 -4.38 -8.81
N GLN A 61 -9.01 -4.85 -9.04
CA GLN A 61 -8.37 -4.93 -10.37
C GLN A 61 -7.58 -6.22 -10.50
N GLU A 62 -7.89 -7.01 -11.53
CA GLU A 62 -7.11 -8.21 -11.80
C GLU A 62 -5.70 -7.84 -12.29
N PRO A 63 -4.66 -8.61 -12.00
CA PRO A 63 -4.69 -9.90 -11.28
C PRO A 63 -4.57 -9.79 -9.75
N ASN A 64 -4.34 -8.61 -9.20
CA ASN A 64 -3.96 -8.45 -7.79
C ASN A 64 -5.13 -8.17 -6.85
N GLY A 65 -6.36 -8.04 -7.39
CA GLY A 65 -7.53 -7.77 -6.57
C GLY A 65 -7.47 -6.37 -5.95
N ASP A 66 -7.62 -6.30 -4.64
CA ASP A 66 -7.56 -5.02 -3.89
C ASP A 66 -6.15 -4.70 -3.38
N CYS A 67 -5.17 -5.55 -3.62
CA CYS A 67 -3.78 -5.27 -3.31
C CYS A 67 -3.31 -4.13 -4.21
N ARG A 68 -2.93 -3.00 -3.61
CA ARG A 68 -2.62 -1.79 -4.40
C ARG A 68 -1.84 -0.76 -3.61
N GLN A 69 -1.36 0.22 -4.35
CA GLN A 69 -0.85 1.47 -3.82
C GLN A 69 -1.88 2.55 -4.15
N GLU A 70 -2.36 3.24 -3.14
CA GLU A 70 -3.33 4.33 -3.35
C GLU A 70 -3.07 5.40 -2.30
N ILE A 71 -2.37 6.45 -2.68
CA ILE A 71 -1.97 7.52 -1.78
C ILE A 71 -2.51 8.84 -2.28
N VAL A 72 -3.21 9.56 -1.42
CA VAL A 72 -3.74 10.88 -1.71
C VAL A 72 -2.78 11.94 -1.14
N LEU A 73 -2.39 12.88 -1.99
CA LEU A 73 -1.52 13.98 -1.62
C LEU A 73 -2.31 15.28 -1.68
N ILE A 74 -2.24 16.07 -0.62
CA ILE A 74 -2.90 17.36 -0.53
C ILE A 74 -1.84 18.42 -0.24
N GLY A 75 -1.86 19.50 -1.00
CA GLY A 75 -0.87 20.55 -0.81
C GLY A 75 -1.08 21.73 -1.76
N THR A 76 -0.07 22.61 -1.82
CA THR A 76 -0.08 23.78 -2.66
C THR A 76 1.02 23.68 -3.71
N HIS A 77 0.71 24.12 -4.94
CA HIS A 77 1.66 24.12 -6.04
C HIS A 77 2.33 22.76 -6.26
N LEU A 78 1.54 21.67 -6.19
CA LEU A 78 2.07 20.32 -6.36
C LEU A 78 2.56 20.09 -7.78
N ASP A 79 3.77 19.55 -7.90
CA ASP A 79 4.30 19.05 -9.17
C ASP A 79 3.87 17.60 -9.32
N ARG A 80 2.76 17.39 -10.02
CA ARG A 80 2.17 16.07 -10.19
C ARG A 80 3.13 15.09 -10.89
N GLU A 81 3.85 15.56 -11.91
CA GLU A 81 4.77 14.71 -12.66
C GLU A 81 5.94 14.26 -11.79
N ALA A 82 6.55 15.18 -11.03
CA ALA A 82 7.66 14.86 -10.15
C ALA A 82 7.26 13.92 -9.03
N LEU A 83 6.09 14.16 -8.41
CA LEU A 83 5.58 13.32 -7.34
C LEU A 83 5.21 11.92 -7.85
N THR A 84 4.58 11.84 -9.01
CA THR A 84 4.25 10.56 -9.66
C THR A 84 5.52 9.77 -9.97
N ALA A 85 6.53 10.42 -10.54
CA ALA A 85 7.79 9.76 -10.86
C ALA A 85 8.49 9.24 -9.61
N MET A 86 8.44 9.99 -8.51
CA MET A 86 9.04 9.58 -7.24
C MET A 86 8.35 8.34 -6.68
N LEU A 87 7.02 8.32 -6.70
CA LEU A 87 6.24 7.18 -6.21
C LEU A 87 6.39 5.97 -7.13
N ASP A 88 6.35 6.16 -8.45
CA ASP A 88 6.52 5.07 -9.40
C ASP A 88 7.91 4.42 -9.27
N GLY A 89 8.93 5.20 -8.94
CA GLY A 89 10.27 4.69 -8.72
C GLY A 89 10.38 3.72 -7.53
N ALA A 90 9.40 3.73 -6.63
CA ALA A 90 9.35 2.81 -5.49
C ALA A 90 8.60 1.53 -5.80
N LEU A 91 7.96 1.41 -6.96
CA LEU A 91 7.23 0.21 -7.37
C LEU A 91 8.19 -0.87 -7.85
N LEU A 92 7.71 -2.11 -7.84
CA LEU A 92 8.44 -3.21 -8.45
C LEU A 92 8.62 -2.94 -9.94
N THR A 93 9.77 -3.34 -10.48
CA THR A 93 10.00 -3.32 -11.93
C THR A 93 9.16 -4.40 -12.60
N ASP A 94 8.99 -4.28 -13.94
CA ASP A 94 8.26 -5.30 -14.69
C ASP A 94 8.93 -6.67 -14.57
N GLU A 95 10.25 -6.70 -14.50
CA GLU A 95 11.02 -7.94 -14.32
C GLU A 95 10.74 -8.57 -12.95
N GLU A 96 10.66 -7.76 -11.90
CA GLU A 96 10.35 -8.22 -10.55
C GLU A 96 8.90 -8.71 -10.47
N LEU A 97 7.97 -8.00 -11.11
CA LEU A 97 6.56 -8.41 -11.16
C LEU A 97 6.35 -9.74 -11.87
N ALA A 98 7.20 -10.04 -12.84
CA ALA A 98 7.11 -11.30 -13.60
C ALA A 98 7.50 -12.53 -12.76
N LEU A 99 8.18 -12.33 -11.64
CA LEU A 99 8.53 -13.42 -10.73
C LEU A 99 7.31 -13.87 -9.92
N PRO A 100 7.25 -15.15 -9.48
CA PRO A 100 6.20 -15.59 -8.58
C PRO A 100 6.18 -14.75 -7.30
N GLU A 101 4.99 -14.38 -6.82
CA GLU A 101 4.84 -13.53 -5.63
C GLU A 101 5.60 -14.05 -4.42
N LYS A 102 5.63 -15.35 -4.22
CA LYS A 102 6.33 -15.96 -3.09
C LYS A 102 7.83 -15.67 -3.05
N LYS A 103 8.40 -15.22 -4.19
CA LYS A 103 9.83 -14.85 -4.27
C LYS A 103 10.07 -13.40 -3.92
N TRP A 104 9.06 -12.55 -3.98
CA TRP A 104 9.22 -11.12 -3.73
C TRP A 104 9.80 -10.80 -2.35
N PRO A 105 9.35 -11.42 -1.25
CA PRO A 105 9.90 -11.11 0.07
C PRO A 105 11.39 -11.41 0.21
N LYS A 106 11.93 -12.29 -0.64
CA LYS A 106 13.34 -12.66 -0.62
C LYS A 106 14.23 -11.69 -1.38
N LEU A 107 13.63 -10.87 -2.24
CA LEU A 107 14.37 -9.90 -3.07
C LEU A 107 14.76 -8.65 -2.28
N PHE A 108 14.04 -8.35 -1.23
CA PHE A 108 14.17 -7.08 -0.52
C PHE A 108 14.33 -7.29 0.97
N LYS A 109 15.04 -6.35 1.60
CA LYS A 109 15.09 -6.25 3.05
C LYS A 109 13.96 -5.35 3.51
N ASP A 110 13.11 -5.86 4.40
CA ASP A 110 12.00 -5.09 4.95
C ASP A 110 12.52 -4.13 6.02
N PRO A 111 12.46 -2.80 5.79
CA PRO A 111 12.98 -1.82 6.74
C PRO A 111 11.99 -1.46 7.85
N PHE A 112 10.76 -1.94 7.77
CA PHE A 112 9.71 -1.52 8.69
C PHE A 112 9.67 -2.39 9.94
N PRO A 113 9.29 -1.80 11.09
CA PRO A 113 9.07 -2.58 12.31
C PRO A 113 7.87 -3.52 12.13
N LYS A 114 7.81 -4.51 13.00
CA LYS A 114 6.66 -5.40 13.04
C LYS A 114 5.41 -4.61 13.41
N TRP A 115 4.36 -4.75 12.62
CA TRP A 115 3.09 -4.08 12.92
C TRP A 115 2.36 -4.78 14.05
N GLN A 116 1.64 -3.98 14.85
CA GLN A 116 0.75 -4.52 15.87
C GLN A 116 -0.47 -5.10 15.17
N GLN A 117 -0.64 -6.40 15.29
CA GLN A 117 -1.69 -7.11 14.57
C GLN A 117 -2.90 -7.43 15.43
N GLY A 118 -2.79 -7.34 16.73
CA GLY A 118 -3.89 -7.66 17.64
C GLY A 118 -5.15 -6.83 17.42
N LEU A 119 -5.00 -5.58 17.00
CA LEU A 119 -6.12 -4.69 16.73
C LEU A 119 -6.89 -5.05 15.47
N PHE A 120 -6.25 -5.75 14.54
CA PHE A 120 -6.81 -6.07 13.23
C PHE A 120 -6.93 -7.59 13.02
N GLY A 121 -6.76 -8.36 14.05
CA GLY A 121 -6.84 -9.81 13.97
C GLY A 121 -5.76 -10.44 13.10
N GLY A 122 -4.70 -9.69 12.83
CA GLY A 122 -3.68 -10.05 11.88
C GLY A 122 -2.77 -11.16 12.20
#